data_c1f0f2b411818f718f350fec7e5d6dad
#
_entry.id   c1f0f2b411818f718f350fec7e5d6dad
#
_cell.length_a   1.000
_cell.length_b   1.000
_cell.length_c   1.000
_cell.angle_alpha   90.00
_cell.angle_beta   90.00
_cell.angle_gamma   90.00
#
_symmetry.space_group_name_H-M   'P 1'
#
loop_
_entity.id
_entity.type
_entity.pdbx_description
1 polymer ?
#
loop_
_entity_poly.entity_id
_entity_poly.type
_entity_poly.pdbx_seq_one_letter_code
_entity_poly.pdbx_strand_id
1 'polypeptide(L)'
;MSEPDGVLDIHAHVAPAGLITDLAAGRVRFLHVDVRRRDGSYTVAFRGGPPTRPLAAGLTDPGLRAAWLTEQGITRQVVSGWLDIFGYELPAGEGADWSVALTEAIAALTAADGRLIPLGTVPLQDPERAAAALHQRPVAQIPGVMIGTRAGGRELDDPAFTPFWEAADAAGAVVYLHPGSAGATPRYADFGLVNGLARLEDSTVTLARLLYAGVPARYPGAKLVVAHGGGALPYVLGRLVRNHLIDPGGTADPVESFARLHFDSVVFDPAVLEFLVAKAGPDRVMLGSDYPFPIGDLAPRSVVERAALPQEHRDQILGGNAARLFGSAAAAPSPPMPRPAPSGEAAR
;
A
#
# COMPACT_ATOMS: atom_id res chain seq x y z
N MET A 1 6.30 -4.19 -31.74
CA MET A 1 5.52 -3.87 -30.53
C MET A 1 5.95 -4.90 -29.48
N SER A 2 6.71 -4.49 -28.46
CA SER A 2 6.98 -5.34 -27.30
C SER A 2 5.62 -5.68 -26.65
N GLU A 3 5.41 -6.94 -26.25
CA GLU A 3 4.26 -7.29 -25.41
C GLU A 3 4.21 -6.31 -24.24
N PRO A 4 3.00 -5.81 -23.85
CA PRO A 4 2.89 -4.92 -22.71
C PRO A 4 3.48 -5.65 -21.50
N ASP A 5 4.37 -4.99 -20.78
CA ASP A 5 4.83 -5.43 -19.47
C ASP A 5 3.59 -5.85 -18.68
N GLY A 6 3.38 -7.12 -18.44
CA GLY A 6 2.13 -7.75 -17.99
C GLY A 6 1.26 -6.93 -17.03
N VAL A 7 0.13 -7.44 -16.62
CA VAL A 7 -0.79 -6.74 -15.70
C VAL A 7 -0.17 -6.70 -14.29
N LEU A 8 0.00 -5.50 -13.71
CA LEU A 8 0.63 -5.30 -12.42
C LEU A 8 -0.33 -4.57 -11.47
N ASP A 9 -0.78 -5.27 -10.44
CA ASP A 9 -1.58 -4.74 -9.33
C ASP A 9 -0.67 -4.14 -8.26
N ILE A 10 -0.85 -2.84 -7.94
CA ILE A 10 0.02 -2.14 -6.97
C ILE A 10 -0.54 -2.10 -5.54
N HIS A 11 -1.73 -2.63 -5.30
CA HIS A 11 -2.43 -2.48 -4.03
C HIS A 11 -2.95 -3.81 -3.50
N ALA A 12 -2.16 -4.46 -2.65
CA ALA A 12 -2.59 -5.66 -1.96
C ALA A 12 -1.91 -5.82 -0.60
N HIS A 13 -2.56 -6.60 0.27
CA HIS A 13 -2.15 -6.77 1.67
C HIS A 13 -1.81 -8.22 2.00
N VAL A 14 -0.88 -8.39 2.96
CA VAL A 14 -0.49 -9.67 3.54
C VAL A 14 -0.37 -9.58 5.06
N ALA A 15 -0.55 -10.70 5.74
CA ALA A 15 -0.08 -10.92 7.10
C ALA A 15 0.83 -12.14 7.06
N PRO A 16 2.18 -11.98 7.21
CA PRO A 16 3.13 -13.07 7.04
C PRO A 16 2.88 -14.21 8.03
N ALA A 17 2.33 -15.34 7.54
CA ALA A 17 1.88 -16.45 8.36
C ALA A 17 2.99 -17.04 9.24
N GLY A 18 4.23 -17.04 8.74
CA GLY A 18 5.42 -17.50 9.49
C GLY A 18 5.62 -16.66 10.75
N LEU A 19 5.71 -15.33 10.62
CA LEU A 19 5.87 -14.42 11.76
C LEU A 19 4.71 -14.55 12.76
N ILE A 20 3.48 -14.60 12.28
CA ILE A 20 2.28 -14.72 13.13
C ILE A 20 2.29 -16.03 13.92
N THR A 21 2.65 -17.15 13.29
CA THR A 21 2.75 -18.45 13.96
C THR A 21 3.91 -18.52 14.95
N ASP A 22 5.04 -17.88 14.66
CA ASP A 22 6.19 -17.82 15.55
C ASP A 22 5.89 -17.01 16.80
N LEU A 23 5.18 -15.89 16.65
CA LEU A 23 4.69 -15.10 17.78
C LEU A 23 3.69 -15.89 18.63
N ALA A 24 2.70 -16.52 18.01
CA ALA A 24 1.69 -17.33 18.70
C ALA A 24 2.29 -18.52 19.47
N ALA A 25 3.38 -19.10 18.93
CA ALA A 25 4.11 -20.20 19.57
C ALA A 25 5.19 -19.72 20.56
N GLY A 26 5.38 -18.40 20.71
CA GLY A 26 6.40 -17.82 21.60
C GLY A 26 7.85 -18.05 21.14
N ARG A 27 8.08 -18.43 19.86
CA ARG A 27 9.42 -18.54 19.26
C ARG A 27 10.04 -17.16 19.00
N VAL A 28 9.21 -16.18 18.64
CA VAL A 28 9.54 -14.75 18.56
C VAL A 28 8.71 -14.03 19.63
N ARG A 29 9.26 -13.02 20.26
CA ARG A 29 8.57 -12.27 21.31
C ARG A 29 8.83 -10.78 21.20
N PHE A 30 7.77 -10.01 21.33
CA PHE A 30 7.77 -8.57 21.57
C PHE A 30 6.99 -8.31 22.85
N LEU A 31 7.42 -7.37 23.67
CA LEU A 31 6.85 -7.13 24.99
C LEU A 31 5.37 -6.69 24.91
N HIS A 32 5.05 -5.92 23.88
CA HIS A 32 3.73 -5.32 23.74
C HIS A 32 2.98 -5.81 22.48
N VAL A 33 3.37 -6.94 21.90
CA VAL A 33 2.67 -7.60 20.79
C VAL A 33 2.08 -8.92 21.29
N ASP A 34 0.76 -9.05 21.26
CA ASP A 34 0.04 -10.24 21.66
C ASP A 34 -0.66 -10.86 20.45
N VAL A 35 -0.36 -12.12 20.16
CA VAL A 35 -0.99 -12.88 19.08
C VAL A 35 -1.77 -14.05 19.68
N ARG A 36 -3.06 -14.10 19.40
CA ARG A 36 -3.96 -15.16 19.90
C ARG A 36 -4.66 -15.85 18.76
N ARG A 37 -4.81 -17.17 18.92
CA ARG A 37 -5.67 -17.95 18.03
C ARG A 37 -7.12 -17.83 18.47
N ARG A 38 -7.99 -17.45 17.57
CA ARG A 38 -9.42 -17.31 17.79
C ARG A 38 -10.19 -17.84 16.57
N ASP A 39 -11.13 -18.75 16.79
CA ASP A 39 -12.03 -19.29 15.76
C ASP A 39 -11.30 -19.80 14.50
N GLY A 40 -10.17 -20.50 14.71
CA GLY A 40 -9.37 -21.06 13.60
C GLY A 40 -8.39 -20.10 12.94
N SER A 41 -8.44 -18.81 13.26
CA SER A 41 -7.54 -17.77 12.76
C SER A 41 -6.74 -17.10 13.89
N TYR A 42 -5.95 -16.08 13.56
CA TYR A 42 -5.18 -15.30 14.53
C TYR A 42 -5.69 -13.86 14.59
N THR A 43 -5.54 -13.27 15.78
CA THR A 43 -5.70 -11.83 16.02
C THR A 43 -4.40 -11.27 16.58
N VAL A 44 -4.11 -10.01 16.30
CA VAL A 44 -2.93 -9.30 16.81
C VAL A 44 -3.41 -8.12 17.65
N ALA A 45 -2.78 -7.89 18.79
CA ALA A 45 -3.05 -6.73 19.63
C ALA A 45 -1.73 -6.05 20.02
N PHE A 46 -1.74 -4.74 20.14
CA PHE A 46 -0.59 -3.93 20.51
C PHE A 46 -0.86 -3.18 21.81
N ARG A 47 0.11 -3.21 22.75
CA ARG A 47 0.06 -2.51 24.04
C ARG A 47 -1.21 -2.76 24.86
N GLY A 48 -1.78 -3.96 24.78
CA GLY A 48 -3.02 -4.30 25.48
C GLY A 48 -4.27 -3.59 24.94
N GLY A 49 -4.16 -2.97 23.77
CA GLY A 49 -5.29 -2.41 23.04
C GLY A 49 -6.23 -3.49 22.47
N PRO A 50 -7.29 -3.09 21.78
CA PRO A 50 -8.20 -4.05 21.16
C PRO A 50 -7.47 -4.89 20.11
N PRO A 51 -7.78 -6.19 20.01
CA PRO A 51 -7.22 -7.04 18.98
C PRO A 51 -7.76 -6.62 17.60
N THR A 52 -6.97 -6.90 16.56
CA THR A 52 -7.45 -6.82 15.19
C THR A 52 -8.64 -7.74 14.96
N ARG A 53 -9.35 -7.57 13.88
CA ARG A 53 -10.24 -8.61 13.35
C ARG A 53 -9.40 -9.89 13.11
N PRO A 54 -10.00 -11.09 13.13
CA PRO A 54 -9.33 -12.31 12.73
C PRO A 54 -8.69 -12.15 11.33
N LEU A 55 -7.44 -12.60 11.19
CA LEU A 55 -6.74 -12.55 9.92
C LEU A 55 -7.47 -13.42 8.90
N ALA A 56 -7.94 -12.80 7.82
CA ALA A 56 -8.59 -13.53 6.73
C ALA A 56 -7.59 -14.48 6.05
N ALA A 57 -8.05 -15.62 5.55
CA ALA A 57 -7.21 -16.58 4.86
C ALA A 57 -6.45 -15.97 3.68
N GLY A 58 -7.08 -15.08 2.91
CA GLY A 58 -6.42 -14.38 1.80
C GLY A 58 -5.20 -13.53 2.21
N LEU A 59 -5.11 -13.10 3.50
CA LEU A 59 -3.94 -12.40 4.02
C LEU A 59 -2.75 -13.34 4.29
N THR A 60 -3.03 -14.62 4.59
CA THR A 60 -2.03 -15.55 5.14
C THR A 60 -1.73 -16.74 4.24
N ASP A 61 -2.61 -17.06 3.30
CA ASP A 61 -2.50 -18.23 2.42
C ASP A 61 -1.97 -17.82 1.04
N PRO A 62 -0.71 -18.18 0.68
CA PRO A 62 -0.13 -17.87 -0.62
C PRO A 62 -0.81 -18.64 -1.76
N GLY A 63 -1.39 -19.82 -1.50
CA GLY A 63 -2.09 -20.62 -2.51
C GLY A 63 -3.39 -19.92 -2.98
N LEU A 64 -4.16 -19.35 -2.05
CA LEU A 64 -5.35 -18.57 -2.40
C LEU A 64 -4.98 -17.33 -3.23
N ARG A 65 -3.91 -16.63 -2.86
CA ARG A 65 -3.41 -15.49 -3.63
C ARG A 65 -2.97 -15.90 -5.03
N ALA A 66 -2.20 -16.96 -5.14
CA ALA A 66 -1.71 -17.47 -6.42
C ALA A 66 -2.83 -17.85 -7.38
N ALA A 67 -3.88 -18.50 -6.85
CA ALA A 67 -5.09 -18.84 -7.61
C ALA A 67 -5.81 -17.57 -8.09
N TRP A 68 -6.03 -16.61 -7.18
CA TRP A 68 -6.71 -15.35 -7.50
C TRP A 68 -5.95 -14.53 -8.56
N LEU A 69 -4.63 -14.39 -8.44
CA LEU A 69 -3.80 -13.70 -9.43
C LEU A 69 -3.97 -14.32 -10.82
N THR A 70 -4.00 -15.66 -10.89
CA THR A 70 -4.18 -16.40 -12.14
C THR A 70 -5.58 -16.19 -12.72
N GLU A 71 -6.62 -16.24 -11.87
CA GLU A 71 -8.01 -16.01 -12.27
C GLU A 71 -8.21 -14.59 -12.82
N GLN A 72 -7.60 -13.57 -12.17
CA GLN A 72 -7.71 -12.18 -12.60
C GLN A 72 -6.76 -11.82 -13.75
N GLY A 73 -5.89 -12.74 -14.21
CA GLY A 73 -4.89 -12.47 -15.23
C GLY A 73 -3.88 -11.40 -14.82
N ILE A 74 -3.58 -11.32 -13.52
CA ILE A 74 -2.57 -10.43 -12.94
C ILE A 74 -1.24 -11.17 -12.91
N THR A 75 -0.24 -10.61 -13.58
CA THR A 75 1.09 -11.24 -13.70
C THR A 75 1.99 -10.93 -12.53
N ARG A 76 1.81 -9.75 -11.90
CA ARG A 76 2.60 -9.31 -10.74
C ARG A 76 1.75 -8.50 -9.78
N GLN A 77 2.13 -8.51 -8.51
CA GLN A 77 1.41 -7.78 -7.46
C GLN A 77 2.38 -7.18 -6.45
N VAL A 78 2.23 -5.89 -6.17
CA VAL A 78 2.86 -5.23 -5.03
C VAL A 78 2.08 -5.57 -3.76
N VAL A 79 2.79 -6.06 -2.75
CA VAL A 79 2.18 -6.46 -1.48
C VAL A 79 2.83 -5.74 -0.31
N SER A 80 2.02 -5.30 0.63
CA SER A 80 2.42 -4.71 1.90
C SER A 80 1.76 -5.43 3.06
N GLY A 81 2.24 -5.22 4.28
CA GLY A 81 1.51 -5.64 5.46
C GLY A 81 0.11 -5.03 5.52
N TRP A 82 -0.84 -5.74 6.13
CA TRP A 82 -2.11 -5.13 6.49
C TRP A 82 -1.88 -4.03 7.53
N LEU A 83 -2.40 -2.83 7.30
CA LEU A 83 -2.07 -1.65 8.12
C LEU A 83 -2.38 -1.84 9.61
N ASP A 84 -3.43 -2.61 9.94
CA ASP A 84 -3.81 -2.88 11.33
C ASP A 84 -2.75 -3.71 12.10
N ILE A 85 -1.71 -4.23 11.41
CA ILE A 85 -0.57 -4.90 12.04
C ILE A 85 0.74 -4.09 11.97
N PHE A 86 0.71 -2.79 11.65
CA PHE A 86 1.93 -1.98 11.59
C PHE A 86 2.50 -1.61 12.96
N GLY A 87 1.67 -1.64 14.02
CA GLY A 87 2.13 -1.46 15.39
C GLY A 87 2.53 -0.03 15.73
N TYR A 88 1.86 0.98 15.17
CA TYR A 88 2.13 2.39 15.48
C TYR A 88 1.82 2.78 16.95
N GLU A 89 1.15 1.90 17.68
CA GLU A 89 0.90 2.00 19.13
C GLU A 89 2.10 1.58 19.98
N LEU A 90 3.08 0.88 19.39
CA LEU A 90 4.25 0.38 20.11
C LEU A 90 5.17 1.53 20.55
N PRO A 91 5.91 1.36 21.68
CA PRO A 91 7.01 2.24 22.01
C PRO A 91 8.02 2.34 20.86
N ALA A 92 8.63 3.51 20.68
CA ALA A 92 9.48 3.81 19.52
C ALA A 92 10.55 2.74 19.21
N GLY A 93 11.26 2.25 20.24
CA GLY A 93 12.29 1.20 20.07
C GLY A 93 11.68 -0.13 19.60
N GLU A 94 10.66 -0.60 20.30
CA GLU A 94 9.98 -1.86 19.94
C GLU A 94 9.24 -1.75 18.60
N GLY A 95 8.68 -0.58 18.29
CA GLY A 95 8.07 -0.31 16.99
C GLY A 95 9.08 -0.38 15.84
N ALA A 96 10.33 0.04 16.08
CA ALA A 96 11.41 -0.11 15.11
C ALA A 96 11.75 -1.59 14.88
N ASP A 97 11.95 -2.36 15.96
CA ASP A 97 12.24 -3.80 15.88
C ASP A 97 11.08 -4.56 15.22
N TRP A 98 9.83 -4.19 15.54
CA TRP A 98 8.64 -4.76 14.92
C TRP A 98 8.57 -4.45 13.42
N SER A 99 8.83 -3.21 13.01
CA SER A 99 8.79 -2.83 11.59
C SER A 99 9.84 -3.56 10.76
N VAL A 100 11.03 -3.81 11.33
CA VAL A 100 12.08 -4.64 10.71
C VAL A 100 11.58 -6.08 10.57
N ALA A 101 11.11 -6.71 11.66
CA ALA A 101 10.63 -8.09 11.63
C ALA A 101 9.47 -8.29 10.63
N LEU A 102 8.52 -7.35 10.58
CA LEU A 102 7.41 -7.40 9.63
C LEU A 102 7.90 -7.23 8.18
N THR A 103 8.80 -6.29 7.93
CA THR A 103 9.37 -6.06 6.59
C THR A 103 10.17 -7.28 6.10
N GLU A 104 11.00 -7.88 6.95
CA GLU A 104 11.76 -9.09 6.63
C GLU A 104 10.82 -10.28 6.34
N ALA A 105 9.76 -10.44 7.12
CA ALA A 105 8.78 -11.50 6.90
C ALA A 105 8.00 -11.32 5.60
N ILE A 106 7.67 -10.07 5.20
CA ILE A 106 7.06 -9.77 3.90
C ILE A 106 8.07 -10.08 2.77
N ALA A 107 9.32 -9.66 2.91
CA ALA A 107 10.37 -9.94 1.92
C ALA A 107 10.59 -11.44 1.73
N ALA A 108 10.63 -12.22 2.81
CA ALA A 108 10.74 -13.67 2.76
C ALA A 108 9.55 -14.33 2.05
N LEU A 109 8.32 -13.85 2.32
CA LEU A 109 7.12 -14.32 1.65
C LEU A 109 7.17 -14.04 0.14
N THR A 110 7.58 -12.84 -0.26
CA THR A 110 7.64 -12.46 -1.67
C THR A 110 8.79 -13.15 -2.42
N ALA A 111 9.90 -13.45 -1.76
CA ALA A 111 10.99 -14.23 -2.35
C ALA A 111 10.57 -15.67 -2.75
N ALA A 112 9.53 -16.21 -2.14
CA ALA A 112 8.98 -17.52 -2.47
C ALA A 112 8.08 -17.53 -3.73
N ASP A 113 7.58 -16.37 -4.16
CA ASP A 113 6.77 -16.21 -5.38
C ASP A 113 7.25 -14.96 -6.15
N GLY A 114 7.99 -15.18 -7.23
CA GLY A 114 8.56 -14.10 -8.06
C GLY A 114 7.56 -13.14 -8.70
N ARG A 115 6.25 -13.41 -8.58
CA ARG A 115 5.19 -12.47 -8.99
C ARG A 115 4.98 -11.34 -7.99
N LEU A 116 5.45 -11.49 -6.74
CA LEU A 116 5.19 -10.54 -5.66
C LEU A 116 6.35 -9.55 -5.51
N ILE A 117 6.01 -8.30 -5.29
CA ILE A 117 6.93 -7.20 -5.02
C ILE A 117 6.65 -6.68 -3.61
N PRO A 118 7.61 -6.73 -2.68
CA PRO A 118 7.37 -6.28 -1.31
C PRO A 118 7.39 -4.76 -1.19
N LEU A 119 6.47 -4.21 -0.40
CA LEU A 119 6.66 -2.94 0.30
C LEU A 119 6.90 -3.23 1.77
N GLY A 120 7.90 -2.57 2.33
CA GLY A 120 8.15 -2.62 3.77
C GLY A 120 7.19 -1.72 4.56
N THR A 121 7.45 -1.65 5.86
CA THR A 121 6.85 -0.66 6.76
C THR A 121 7.94 0.03 7.57
N VAL A 122 7.59 1.13 8.23
CA VAL A 122 8.50 1.91 9.08
C VAL A 122 7.80 2.27 10.39
N PRO A 123 8.54 2.50 11.48
CA PRO A 123 7.97 2.91 12.76
C PRO A 123 7.56 4.39 12.73
N LEU A 124 6.46 4.70 12.03
CA LEU A 124 6.04 6.06 11.73
C LEU A 124 5.71 6.90 12.97
N GLN A 125 5.46 6.28 14.13
CA GLN A 125 5.33 6.96 15.43
C GLN A 125 6.64 7.62 15.91
N ASP A 126 7.79 7.27 15.31
CA ASP A 126 9.10 7.89 15.52
C ASP A 126 9.73 8.21 14.16
N PRO A 127 9.59 9.45 13.66
CA PRO A 127 10.04 9.84 12.33
C PRO A 127 11.55 9.69 12.08
N GLU A 128 12.39 9.85 13.10
CA GLU A 128 13.84 9.65 13.00
C GLU A 128 14.17 8.17 12.75
N ARG A 129 13.52 7.26 13.49
CA ARG A 129 13.67 5.82 13.28
C ARG A 129 13.04 5.38 11.95
N ALA A 130 11.96 6.01 11.53
CA ALA A 130 11.37 5.76 10.22
C ALA A 130 12.33 6.15 9.08
N ALA A 131 13.03 7.28 9.21
CA ALA A 131 14.07 7.70 8.28
C ALA A 131 15.25 6.69 8.24
N ALA A 132 15.72 6.26 9.40
CA ALA A 132 16.78 5.26 9.50
C ALA A 132 16.39 3.91 8.84
N ALA A 133 15.15 3.45 9.04
CA ALA A 133 14.63 2.24 8.43
C ALA A 133 14.58 2.34 6.89
N LEU A 134 14.22 3.50 6.34
CA LEU A 134 14.27 3.77 4.91
C LEU A 134 15.68 3.67 4.33
N HIS A 135 16.69 4.17 5.02
CA HIS A 135 18.08 4.08 4.58
C HIS A 135 18.63 2.65 4.62
N GLN A 136 18.19 1.83 5.57
CA GLN A 136 18.65 0.46 5.75
C GLN A 136 17.98 -0.56 4.81
N ARG A 137 16.87 -0.19 4.16
CA ARG A 137 16.17 -1.13 3.29
C ARG A 137 17.01 -1.54 2.08
N PRO A 138 16.98 -2.81 1.65
CA PRO A 138 17.63 -3.26 0.42
C PRO A 138 16.84 -2.77 -0.80
N VAL A 139 17.19 -1.58 -1.33
CA VAL A 139 16.46 -0.86 -2.41
C VAL A 139 16.18 -1.73 -3.63
N ALA A 140 17.12 -2.62 -3.99
CA ALA A 140 16.95 -3.53 -5.12
C ALA A 140 15.82 -4.56 -4.94
N GLN A 141 15.42 -4.83 -3.70
CA GLN A 141 14.40 -5.84 -3.37
C GLN A 141 13.11 -5.20 -2.84
N ILE A 142 13.23 -4.08 -2.11
CA ILE A 142 12.10 -3.39 -1.47
C ILE A 142 12.07 -1.94 -2.00
N PRO A 143 11.25 -1.63 -3.01
CA PRO A 143 11.26 -0.31 -3.67
C PRO A 143 10.79 0.83 -2.76
N GLY A 144 10.06 0.52 -1.69
CA GLY A 144 9.53 1.53 -0.79
C GLY A 144 8.80 0.94 0.39
N VAL A 145 7.95 1.75 0.97
CA VAL A 145 7.18 1.42 2.18
C VAL A 145 5.72 1.82 2.02
N MET A 146 4.82 1.07 2.65
CA MET A 146 3.46 1.53 2.89
C MET A 146 3.39 2.18 4.27
N ILE A 147 2.68 3.30 4.36
CA ILE A 147 2.47 4.05 5.60
C ILE A 147 1.00 4.40 5.79
N GLY A 148 0.63 4.63 7.06
CA GLY A 148 -0.68 5.19 7.40
C GLY A 148 -0.76 6.68 7.11
N THR A 149 -1.97 7.22 7.20
CA THR A 149 -2.28 8.65 7.04
C THR A 149 -1.77 9.51 8.18
N ARG A 150 -1.53 8.91 9.35
CA ARG A 150 -0.99 9.55 10.56
C ARG A 150 -0.43 8.51 11.52
N ALA A 151 0.43 8.92 12.43
CA ALA A 151 0.95 8.07 13.48
C ALA A 151 1.34 8.89 14.72
N GLY A 152 1.24 8.26 15.91
CA GLY A 152 1.60 8.92 17.17
C GLY A 152 0.80 10.19 17.46
N GLY A 153 -0.42 10.31 16.95
CA GLY A 153 -1.27 11.50 17.11
C GLY A 153 -0.86 12.70 16.24
N ARG A 154 0.05 12.50 15.27
CA ARG A 154 0.58 13.54 14.37
C ARG A 154 0.09 13.34 12.96
N GLU A 155 -0.12 14.44 12.25
CA GLU A 155 -0.35 14.50 10.82
C GLU A 155 0.99 14.44 10.07
N LEU A 156 0.99 13.94 8.84
CA LEU A 156 2.23 13.72 8.07
C LEU A 156 2.92 15.00 7.57
N ASP A 157 2.24 16.14 7.65
CA ASP A 157 2.80 17.47 7.37
C ASP A 157 3.45 18.12 8.61
N ASP A 158 3.38 17.49 9.79
CA ASP A 158 4.08 17.97 10.99
C ASP A 158 5.60 18.04 10.73
N PRO A 159 6.28 19.13 11.10
CA PRO A 159 7.72 19.28 10.93
C PRO A 159 8.56 18.13 11.51
N ALA A 160 8.05 17.39 12.48
CA ALA A 160 8.72 16.19 13.01
C ALA A 160 8.94 15.11 11.94
N PHE A 161 8.16 15.08 10.85
CA PHE A 161 8.35 14.15 9.74
C PHE A 161 9.38 14.61 8.69
N THR A 162 9.99 15.78 8.85
CA THR A 162 11.04 16.26 7.94
C THR A 162 12.12 15.19 7.69
N PRO A 163 12.72 14.53 8.71
CA PRO A 163 13.75 13.52 8.48
C PRO A 163 13.25 12.33 7.64
N PHE A 164 12.00 11.92 7.84
CA PHE A 164 11.38 10.84 7.05
C PHE A 164 11.23 11.23 5.57
N TRP A 165 10.72 12.45 5.29
CA TRP A 165 10.54 12.92 3.92
C TRP A 165 11.87 13.15 3.20
N GLU A 166 12.88 13.69 3.88
CA GLU A 166 14.24 13.83 3.35
C GLU A 166 14.87 12.47 3.03
N ALA A 167 14.71 11.48 3.91
CA ALA A 167 15.19 10.12 3.65
C ALA A 167 14.47 9.47 2.47
N ALA A 168 13.15 9.65 2.36
CA ALA A 168 12.36 9.12 1.26
C ALA A 168 12.74 9.75 -0.09
N ASP A 169 12.98 11.07 -0.10
CA ASP A 169 13.43 11.83 -1.26
C ASP A 169 14.81 11.37 -1.72
N ALA A 170 15.79 11.37 -0.83
CA ALA A 170 17.17 10.97 -1.11
C ALA A 170 17.28 9.52 -1.62
N ALA A 171 16.42 8.65 -1.11
CA ALA A 171 16.39 7.23 -1.49
C ALA A 171 15.54 6.94 -2.74
N GLY A 172 14.87 7.93 -3.33
CA GLY A 172 13.93 7.73 -4.42
C GLY A 172 12.81 6.74 -4.09
N ALA A 173 12.40 6.69 -2.81
CA ALA A 173 11.53 5.65 -2.29
C ALA A 173 10.09 5.82 -2.76
N VAL A 174 9.41 4.70 -3.03
CA VAL A 174 7.96 4.68 -3.10
C VAL A 174 7.41 4.79 -1.68
N VAL A 175 6.55 5.78 -1.45
CA VAL A 175 5.80 5.96 -0.21
C VAL A 175 4.32 5.75 -0.54
N TYR A 176 3.81 4.57 -0.18
CA TYR A 176 2.41 4.21 -0.44
C TYR A 176 1.57 4.64 0.76
N LEU A 177 0.75 5.67 0.57
CA LEU A 177 -0.14 6.20 1.60
C LEU A 177 -1.48 5.44 1.60
N HIS A 178 -1.79 4.80 2.72
CA HIS A 178 -3.01 4.01 2.90
C HIS A 178 -3.76 4.45 4.16
N PRO A 179 -5.09 4.64 4.14
CA PRO A 179 -5.84 5.00 5.32
C PRO A 179 -5.85 3.89 6.36
N GLY A 180 -5.62 4.25 7.61
CA GLY A 180 -5.75 3.36 8.75
C GLY A 180 -7.19 3.14 9.19
N SER A 181 -7.34 2.62 10.40
CA SER A 181 -8.63 2.68 11.08
C SER A 181 -8.93 4.14 11.37
N ALA A 182 -9.75 4.77 10.52
CA ALA A 182 -10.25 6.11 10.76
C ALA A 182 -10.86 6.15 12.15
N GLY A 183 -10.45 7.11 12.97
CA GLY A 183 -10.93 7.24 14.35
C GLY A 183 -12.44 7.12 14.37
N ALA A 184 -12.94 6.09 15.06
CA ALA A 184 -14.35 5.77 15.10
C ALA A 184 -15.12 6.94 15.73
N THR A 185 -15.62 7.85 14.90
CA THR A 185 -16.65 8.78 15.38
C THR A 185 -18.01 8.08 15.32
N PRO A 186 -18.94 8.39 16.21
CA PRO A 186 -20.28 7.82 16.18
C PRO A 186 -21.00 7.99 14.83
N ARG A 187 -20.61 8.99 14.04
CA ARG A 187 -21.14 9.25 12.69
C ARG A 187 -20.94 8.12 11.69
N TYR A 188 -19.92 7.30 11.85
CA TYR A 188 -19.56 6.21 10.93
C TYR A 188 -19.84 4.83 11.48
N ALA A 189 -20.50 4.73 12.65
CA ALA A 189 -20.70 3.45 13.34
C ALA A 189 -21.61 2.49 12.58
N ASP A 190 -22.55 3.03 11.77
CA ASP A 190 -23.56 2.25 11.08
C ASP A 190 -23.27 2.13 9.57
N PHE A 191 -23.99 1.23 8.89
CA PHE A 191 -24.02 1.07 7.43
C PHE A 191 -22.65 0.75 6.78
N GLY A 192 -21.65 0.31 7.55
CA GLY A 192 -20.32 0.08 7.01
C GLY A 192 -19.56 1.36 6.60
N LEU A 193 -20.00 2.54 7.08
CA LEU A 193 -19.45 3.83 6.69
C LEU A 193 -17.99 4.02 7.07
N VAL A 194 -17.44 3.24 8.01
CA VAL A 194 -16.00 3.25 8.28
C VAL A 194 -15.21 2.89 7.03
N ASN A 195 -15.59 1.81 6.33
CA ASN A 195 -14.94 1.41 5.09
C ASN A 195 -15.41 2.22 3.88
N GLY A 196 -16.71 2.50 3.80
CA GLY A 196 -17.29 3.16 2.62
C GLY A 196 -16.99 4.66 2.53
N LEU A 197 -16.66 5.32 3.65
CA LEU A 197 -16.48 6.77 3.66
C LEU A 197 -15.35 7.26 4.55
N ALA A 198 -15.28 6.84 5.83
CA ALA A 198 -14.34 7.44 6.78
C ALA A 198 -12.86 7.24 6.38
N ARG A 199 -12.51 6.10 5.79
CA ARG A 199 -11.16 5.84 5.24
C ARG A 199 -10.82 6.79 4.09
N LEU A 200 -11.78 7.08 3.22
CA LEU A 200 -11.59 8.01 2.09
C LEU A 200 -11.47 9.46 2.59
N GLU A 201 -12.24 9.82 3.63
CA GLU A 201 -12.14 11.13 4.29
C GLU A 201 -10.76 11.30 4.93
N ASP A 202 -10.27 10.30 5.67
CA ASP A 202 -8.94 10.32 6.31
C ASP A 202 -7.82 10.54 5.28
N SER A 203 -7.84 9.80 4.16
CA SER A 203 -6.94 10.02 3.03
C SER A 203 -7.06 11.44 2.47
N THR A 204 -8.29 11.92 2.26
CA THR A 204 -8.53 13.24 1.68
C THR A 204 -7.96 14.35 2.55
N VAL A 205 -8.18 14.29 3.87
CA VAL A 205 -7.67 15.28 4.82
C VAL A 205 -6.14 15.28 4.84
N THR A 206 -5.53 14.10 5.00
CA THR A 206 -4.07 13.98 5.01
C THR A 206 -3.44 14.51 3.73
N LEU A 207 -3.99 14.15 2.56
CA LEU A 207 -3.48 14.62 1.29
C LEU A 207 -3.65 16.13 1.13
N ALA A 208 -4.80 16.71 1.48
CA ALA A 208 -5.00 18.15 1.44
C ALA A 208 -3.98 18.91 2.30
N ARG A 209 -3.66 18.37 3.50
CA ARG A 209 -2.61 18.91 4.36
C ARG A 209 -1.22 18.82 3.71
N LEU A 210 -0.86 17.67 3.16
CA LEU A 210 0.42 17.48 2.46
C LEU A 210 0.56 18.41 1.25
N LEU A 211 -0.53 18.65 0.49
CA LEU A 211 -0.53 19.60 -0.63
C LEU A 211 -0.25 21.02 -0.13
N TYR A 212 -0.95 21.50 0.90
CA TYR A 212 -0.76 22.83 1.46
C TYR A 212 0.59 23.02 2.15
N ALA A 213 1.14 21.97 2.75
CA ALA A 213 2.50 21.99 3.27
C ALA A 213 3.58 21.90 2.17
N GLY A 214 3.19 21.63 0.90
CA GLY A 214 4.10 21.50 -0.22
C GLY A 214 5.01 20.28 -0.16
N VAL A 215 4.64 19.26 0.61
CA VAL A 215 5.48 18.06 0.83
C VAL A 215 5.82 17.35 -0.49
N PRO A 216 4.86 17.01 -1.38
CA PRO A 216 5.19 16.34 -2.64
C PRO A 216 6.06 17.17 -3.58
N ALA A 217 5.93 18.49 -3.58
CA ALA A 217 6.74 19.39 -4.39
C ALA A 217 8.15 19.58 -3.82
N ARG A 218 8.27 19.62 -2.48
CA ARG A 218 9.55 19.78 -1.76
C ARG A 218 10.42 18.54 -1.82
N TYR A 219 9.81 17.35 -1.85
CA TYR A 219 10.47 16.05 -1.83
C TYR A 219 10.14 15.22 -3.08
N PRO A 220 10.54 15.66 -4.28
CA PRO A 220 10.13 15.07 -5.56
C PRO A 220 10.72 13.66 -5.81
N GLY A 221 11.78 13.30 -5.09
CA GLY A 221 12.34 11.95 -5.08
C GLY A 221 11.46 10.94 -4.38
N ALA A 222 10.73 11.35 -3.34
CA ALA A 222 9.72 10.52 -2.69
C ALA A 222 8.54 10.31 -3.65
N LYS A 223 8.32 9.05 -4.09
CA LYS A 223 7.25 8.70 -5.04
C LYS A 223 5.98 8.40 -4.27
N LEU A 224 5.16 9.44 -4.02
CA LEU A 224 3.89 9.27 -3.31
C LEU A 224 2.88 8.54 -4.18
N VAL A 225 2.46 7.36 -3.72
CA VAL A 225 1.34 6.58 -4.27
C VAL A 225 0.21 6.60 -3.25
N VAL A 226 -1.01 6.80 -3.71
CA VAL A 226 -2.17 7.03 -2.85
C VAL A 226 -3.24 5.99 -3.10
N ALA A 227 -3.71 5.37 -2.03
CA ALA A 227 -4.78 4.37 -2.07
C ALA A 227 -6.13 4.97 -2.46
N HIS A 228 -7.00 4.12 -3.03
CA HIS A 228 -8.41 4.38 -3.31
C HIS A 228 -8.65 5.62 -4.18
N GLY A 229 -7.83 5.79 -5.24
CA GLY A 229 -7.91 6.95 -6.13
C GLY A 229 -7.70 8.30 -5.44
N GLY A 230 -7.11 8.31 -4.24
CA GLY A 230 -6.91 9.51 -3.43
C GLY A 230 -8.15 9.99 -2.68
N GLY A 231 -9.14 9.10 -2.49
CA GLY A 231 -10.39 9.47 -1.83
C GLY A 231 -11.15 10.55 -2.57
N ALA A 232 -11.56 11.62 -1.89
CA ALA A 232 -12.25 12.75 -2.51
C ALA A 232 -11.29 13.85 -3.02
N LEU A 233 -9.97 13.71 -2.84
CA LEU A 233 -9.01 14.76 -3.19
C LEU A 233 -9.12 15.25 -4.64
N PRO A 234 -9.20 14.39 -5.68
CA PRO A 234 -9.32 14.84 -7.06
C PRO A 234 -10.57 15.69 -7.30
N TYR A 235 -11.66 15.38 -6.59
CA TYR A 235 -12.91 16.13 -6.68
C TYR A 235 -12.83 17.49 -5.99
N VAL A 236 -12.20 17.59 -4.82
CA VAL A 236 -12.15 18.81 -4.02
C VAL A 236 -10.95 19.71 -4.37
N LEU A 237 -10.05 19.29 -5.24
CA LEU A 237 -8.84 20.03 -5.61
C LEU A 237 -9.13 21.47 -6.01
N GLY A 238 -10.14 21.71 -6.84
CA GLY A 238 -10.53 23.06 -7.26
C GLY A 238 -10.92 23.97 -6.09
N ARG A 239 -11.52 23.39 -5.05
CA ARG A 239 -11.86 24.14 -3.82
C ARG A 239 -10.62 24.45 -2.99
N LEU A 240 -9.65 23.52 -2.94
CA LEU A 240 -8.36 23.76 -2.27
C LEU A 240 -7.58 24.88 -2.98
N VAL A 241 -7.54 24.88 -4.31
CA VAL A 241 -6.94 25.96 -5.10
C VAL A 241 -7.61 27.29 -4.80
N ARG A 242 -8.95 27.34 -4.78
CA ARG A 242 -9.67 28.57 -4.47
C ARG A 242 -9.37 29.07 -3.07
N ASN A 243 -9.28 28.16 -2.09
CA ASN A 243 -8.94 28.52 -0.71
C ASN A 243 -7.52 29.09 -0.59
N HIS A 244 -6.54 28.48 -1.26
CA HIS A 244 -5.16 28.99 -1.35
C HIS A 244 -5.12 30.43 -1.96
N LEU A 245 -5.90 30.69 -3.02
CA LEU A 245 -5.95 31.99 -3.65
C LEU A 245 -6.62 33.08 -2.77
N ILE A 246 -7.49 32.72 -1.82
CA ILE A 246 -8.09 33.66 -0.88
C ILE A 246 -7.09 34.06 0.22
N ASP A 247 -6.33 33.08 0.72
CA ASP A 247 -5.32 33.28 1.74
C ASP A 247 -4.08 32.42 1.43
N PRO A 248 -3.14 32.94 0.63
CA PRO A 248 -1.92 32.23 0.27
C PRO A 248 -0.90 32.18 1.42
N GLY A 249 -1.16 32.90 2.53
CA GLY A 249 -0.25 32.96 3.67
C GLY A 249 -0.12 31.58 4.35
N GLY A 250 1.11 31.00 4.27
CA GLY A 250 1.43 29.74 4.96
C GLY A 250 1.00 28.46 4.23
N THR A 251 0.51 28.56 2.98
CA THR A 251 0.19 27.38 2.15
C THR A 251 0.98 27.37 0.85
N ALA A 252 1.43 26.18 0.39
CA ALA A 252 1.99 25.98 -0.95
C ALA A 252 0.86 25.85 -1.99
N ASP A 253 1.21 26.05 -3.27
CA ASP A 253 0.29 25.80 -4.39
C ASP A 253 -0.10 24.31 -4.41
N PRO A 254 -1.38 23.97 -4.18
CA PRO A 254 -1.81 22.60 -4.14
C PRO A 254 -1.73 21.89 -5.52
N VAL A 255 -1.73 22.64 -6.63
CA VAL A 255 -1.65 22.07 -7.98
C VAL A 255 -0.26 21.49 -8.25
N GLU A 256 0.80 22.22 -7.85
CA GLU A 256 2.17 21.75 -8.01
C GLU A 256 2.40 20.43 -7.28
N SER A 257 1.93 20.34 -6.03
CA SER A 257 2.02 19.15 -5.21
C SER A 257 1.14 18.01 -5.74
N PHE A 258 -0.09 18.29 -6.19
CA PHE A 258 -1.00 17.31 -6.76
C PHE A 258 -0.41 16.62 -8.00
N ALA A 259 0.26 17.37 -8.87
CA ALA A 259 0.91 16.84 -10.09
C ALA A 259 2.03 15.81 -9.80
N ARG A 260 2.48 15.68 -8.55
CA ARG A 260 3.49 14.72 -8.12
C ARG A 260 2.91 13.41 -7.59
N LEU A 261 1.61 13.35 -7.32
CA LEU A 261 0.95 12.18 -6.78
C LEU A 261 0.74 11.10 -7.84
N HIS A 262 0.77 9.86 -7.39
CA HIS A 262 0.31 8.68 -8.14
C HIS A 262 -0.89 8.08 -7.41
N PHE A 263 -1.77 7.41 -8.14
CA PHE A 263 -3.03 6.89 -7.61
C PHE A 263 -3.23 5.44 -8.04
N ASP A 264 -3.89 4.66 -7.22
CA ASP A 264 -4.45 3.40 -7.67
C ASP A 264 -5.83 3.57 -8.35
N SER A 265 -6.32 2.49 -8.94
CA SER A 265 -7.61 2.45 -9.63
C SER A 265 -8.74 1.85 -8.79
N VAL A 266 -8.60 1.79 -7.44
CA VAL A 266 -9.63 1.21 -6.56
C VAL A 266 -10.76 2.23 -6.37
N VAL A 267 -11.53 2.45 -7.44
CA VAL A 267 -12.63 3.43 -7.52
C VAL A 267 -13.96 2.80 -7.95
N PHE A 268 -13.94 1.51 -8.35
CA PHE A 268 -15.11 0.64 -8.68
C PHE A 268 -15.99 1.07 -9.86
N ASP A 269 -15.90 2.34 -10.28
CA ASP A 269 -16.73 2.92 -11.35
C ASP A 269 -15.84 3.43 -12.49
N PRO A 270 -16.04 2.95 -13.74
CA PRO A 270 -15.28 3.44 -14.90
C PRO A 270 -15.33 4.94 -15.11
N ALA A 271 -16.48 5.59 -14.87
CA ALA A 271 -16.60 7.05 -15.03
C ALA A 271 -15.80 7.81 -13.96
N VAL A 272 -15.68 7.26 -12.76
CA VAL A 272 -14.80 7.83 -11.70
C VAL A 272 -13.33 7.64 -12.08
N LEU A 273 -12.95 6.52 -12.69
CA LEU A 273 -11.60 6.32 -13.21
C LEU A 273 -11.28 7.32 -14.34
N GLU A 274 -12.20 7.53 -15.28
CA GLU A 274 -12.05 8.52 -16.35
C GLU A 274 -11.84 9.94 -15.78
N PHE A 275 -12.61 10.31 -14.76
CA PHE A 275 -12.44 11.58 -14.07
C PHE A 275 -11.08 11.67 -13.39
N LEU A 276 -10.63 10.63 -12.69
CA LEU A 276 -9.31 10.59 -12.04
C LEU A 276 -8.19 10.76 -13.07
N VAL A 277 -8.25 10.02 -14.19
CA VAL A 277 -7.29 10.12 -15.30
C VAL A 277 -7.28 11.52 -15.90
N ALA A 278 -8.45 12.13 -16.10
CA ALA A 278 -8.54 13.50 -16.62
C ALA A 278 -7.95 14.55 -15.66
N LYS A 279 -7.93 14.28 -14.33
CA LYS A 279 -7.37 15.18 -13.32
C LYS A 279 -5.88 14.96 -13.09
N ALA A 280 -5.44 13.70 -12.99
CA ALA A 280 -4.07 13.34 -12.61
C ALA A 280 -3.13 13.15 -13.82
N GLY A 281 -3.67 12.81 -14.97
CA GLY A 281 -2.94 12.31 -16.13
C GLY A 281 -2.89 10.77 -16.17
N PRO A 282 -2.87 10.18 -17.37
CA PRO A 282 -2.88 8.72 -17.54
C PRO A 282 -1.61 8.05 -17.01
N ASP A 283 -0.49 8.77 -16.93
CA ASP A 283 0.81 8.31 -16.44
C ASP A 283 0.90 8.24 -14.90
N ARG A 284 -0.13 8.72 -14.19
CA ARG A 284 -0.20 8.81 -12.73
C ARG A 284 -1.14 7.78 -12.10
N VAL A 285 -1.92 7.07 -12.88
CA VAL A 285 -2.88 6.07 -12.38
C VAL A 285 -2.38 4.67 -12.67
N MET A 286 -2.50 3.76 -11.71
CA MET A 286 -2.04 2.38 -11.79
C MET A 286 -3.12 1.43 -11.30
N LEU A 287 -3.15 0.19 -11.81
CA LEU A 287 -4.09 -0.82 -11.37
C LEU A 287 -3.89 -1.15 -9.88
N GLY A 288 -4.97 -1.17 -9.11
CA GLY A 288 -5.02 -1.61 -7.71
C GLY A 288 -6.24 -2.47 -7.43
N SER A 289 -6.14 -3.41 -6.49
CA SER A 289 -7.23 -4.31 -6.10
C SER A 289 -7.70 -4.15 -4.66
N ASP A 290 -6.83 -3.77 -3.75
CA ASP A 290 -7.04 -3.86 -2.29
C ASP A 290 -7.29 -5.32 -1.83
N TYR A 291 -6.70 -6.30 -2.57
CA TYR A 291 -6.79 -7.72 -2.22
C TYR A 291 -6.15 -7.97 -0.83
N PRO A 292 -6.73 -8.77 0.08
CA PRO A 292 -7.84 -9.72 -0.13
C PRO A 292 -9.16 -9.27 0.54
N PHE A 293 -9.38 -8.01 0.71
CA PHE A 293 -10.55 -7.55 1.47
C PHE A 293 -11.84 -7.63 0.65
N PRO A 294 -12.98 -7.97 1.30
CA PRO A 294 -14.27 -7.98 0.60
C PRO A 294 -14.71 -6.61 0.06
N ILE A 295 -14.15 -5.51 0.62
CA ILE A 295 -14.37 -4.14 0.14
C ILE A 295 -13.44 -3.80 -1.02
N GLY A 296 -12.41 -4.62 -1.30
CA GLY A 296 -11.53 -4.44 -2.43
C GLY A 296 -12.22 -4.74 -3.77
N ASP A 297 -11.53 -4.46 -4.86
CA ASP A 297 -12.03 -4.74 -6.20
C ASP A 297 -11.76 -6.20 -6.58
N LEU A 298 -12.82 -7.00 -6.66
CA LEU A 298 -12.74 -8.42 -6.97
C LEU A 298 -12.45 -8.70 -8.45
N ALA A 299 -12.59 -7.69 -9.32
CA ALA A 299 -12.29 -7.76 -10.74
C ALA A 299 -11.59 -6.47 -11.22
N PRO A 300 -10.39 -6.16 -10.68
CA PRO A 300 -9.77 -4.83 -10.78
C PRO A 300 -9.48 -4.41 -12.23
N ARG A 301 -9.28 -5.34 -13.14
CA ARG A 301 -9.12 -5.03 -14.57
C ARG A 301 -10.38 -4.46 -15.18
N SER A 302 -11.55 -4.91 -14.70
CA SER A 302 -12.83 -4.55 -15.30
C SER A 302 -13.12 -3.04 -15.26
N VAL A 303 -12.73 -2.34 -14.20
CA VAL A 303 -12.89 -0.88 -14.10
C VAL A 303 -12.07 -0.17 -15.18
N VAL A 304 -10.86 -0.66 -15.46
CA VAL A 304 -9.95 -0.09 -16.48
C VAL A 304 -10.42 -0.44 -17.89
N GLU A 305 -10.77 -1.71 -18.13
CA GLU A 305 -11.18 -2.24 -19.44
C GLU A 305 -12.50 -1.62 -19.94
N ARG A 306 -13.40 -1.28 -19.01
CA ARG A 306 -14.71 -0.67 -19.32
C ARG A 306 -14.68 0.86 -19.40
N ALA A 307 -13.62 1.50 -18.93
CA ALA A 307 -13.47 2.96 -19.01
C ALA A 307 -13.36 3.42 -20.47
N ALA A 308 -13.98 4.55 -20.80
CA ALA A 308 -13.91 5.19 -22.11
C ALA A 308 -12.57 5.94 -22.29
N LEU A 309 -11.46 5.20 -22.10
CA LEU A 309 -10.09 5.69 -22.25
C LEU A 309 -9.46 5.16 -23.55
N PRO A 310 -8.51 5.88 -24.17
CA PRO A 310 -7.68 5.34 -25.25
C PRO A 310 -6.98 4.04 -24.81
N GLN A 311 -6.74 3.11 -25.74
CA GLN A 311 -6.08 1.84 -25.44
C GLN A 311 -4.71 2.05 -24.78
N GLU A 312 -3.92 3.00 -25.28
CA GLU A 312 -2.63 3.35 -24.70
C GLU A 312 -2.72 3.73 -23.22
N HIS A 313 -3.74 4.51 -22.81
CA HIS A 313 -3.94 4.86 -21.40
C HIS A 313 -4.34 3.65 -20.58
N ARG A 314 -5.18 2.75 -21.12
CA ARG A 314 -5.54 1.49 -20.43
C ARG A 314 -4.29 0.62 -20.21
N ASP A 315 -3.44 0.47 -21.22
CA ASP A 315 -2.20 -0.31 -21.14
C ASP A 315 -1.22 0.29 -20.11
N GLN A 316 -1.13 1.63 -20.08
CA GLN A 316 -0.36 2.33 -19.06
C GLN A 316 -0.87 2.03 -17.64
N ILE A 317 -2.18 2.09 -17.42
CA ILE A 317 -2.81 1.86 -16.10
C ILE A 317 -2.68 0.39 -15.71
N LEU A 318 -2.89 -0.56 -16.63
CA LEU A 318 -2.85 -1.99 -16.33
C LEU A 318 -1.47 -2.48 -15.92
N GLY A 319 -0.37 -1.86 -16.39
CA GLY A 319 0.97 -2.33 -16.05
C GLY A 319 2.10 -1.35 -16.34
N GLY A 320 2.03 -0.58 -17.42
CA GLY A 320 3.15 0.25 -17.89
C GLY A 320 3.60 1.30 -16.87
N ASN A 321 2.69 1.95 -16.16
CA ASN A 321 3.02 2.92 -15.11
C ASN A 321 3.68 2.25 -13.91
N ALA A 322 3.10 1.14 -13.47
CA ALA A 322 3.61 0.37 -12.34
C ALA A 322 4.98 -0.24 -12.65
N ALA A 323 5.22 -0.72 -13.86
CA ALA A 323 6.53 -1.22 -14.28
C ALA A 323 7.62 -0.13 -14.21
N ARG A 324 7.30 1.11 -14.57
CA ARG A 324 8.23 2.24 -14.41
C ARG A 324 8.55 2.57 -12.95
N LEU A 325 7.56 2.45 -12.07
CA LEU A 325 7.72 2.83 -10.66
C LEU A 325 8.34 1.71 -9.81
N PHE A 326 7.98 0.45 -10.08
CA PHE A 326 8.38 -0.73 -9.30
C PHE A 326 9.36 -1.65 -10.06
N GLY A 327 9.67 -1.38 -11.32
CA GLY A 327 10.35 -2.30 -12.23
C GLY A 327 11.78 -2.69 -11.84
N SER A 328 12.52 -1.85 -11.10
CA SER A 328 13.87 -2.20 -10.64
C SER A 328 13.89 -3.31 -9.59
N ALA A 329 12.80 -3.49 -8.84
CA ALA A 329 12.63 -4.59 -7.88
C ALA A 329 12.24 -5.93 -8.57
N ALA A 330 12.10 -5.92 -9.90
CA ALA A 330 11.45 -6.96 -10.68
C ALA A 330 12.41 -7.98 -11.34
N ALA A 331 13.70 -7.78 -11.25
CA ALA A 331 14.68 -8.52 -12.05
C ALA A 331 15.34 -9.72 -11.35
N ALA A 332 14.68 -10.37 -10.38
CA ALA A 332 15.13 -11.68 -9.91
C ALA A 332 14.60 -12.77 -10.85
N PRO A 333 15.45 -13.60 -11.47
CA PRO A 333 14.98 -14.67 -12.35
C PRO A 333 14.17 -15.70 -11.54
N SER A 334 13.02 -16.08 -12.09
CA SER A 334 12.21 -17.17 -11.54
C SER A 334 13.06 -18.45 -11.44
N PRO A 335 13.03 -19.19 -10.31
CA PRO A 335 13.64 -20.49 -10.27
C PRO A 335 12.98 -21.41 -11.33
N PRO A 336 13.74 -22.29 -12.00
CA PRO A 336 13.19 -23.18 -13.01
C PRO A 336 12.12 -24.09 -12.38
N MET A 337 10.97 -24.18 -13.05
CA MET A 337 9.90 -25.12 -12.68
C MET A 337 10.49 -26.55 -12.50
N PRO A 338 10.13 -27.26 -11.43
CA PRO A 338 10.54 -28.67 -11.30
C PRO A 338 9.99 -29.45 -12.47
N ARG A 339 10.86 -30.19 -13.13
CA ARG A 339 10.47 -31.12 -14.22
C ARG A 339 9.48 -32.13 -13.67
N PRO A 340 8.38 -32.42 -14.40
CA PRO A 340 7.50 -33.52 -14.01
C PRO A 340 8.31 -34.82 -13.92
N ALA A 341 8.06 -35.58 -12.86
CA ALA A 341 8.69 -36.91 -12.70
C ALA A 341 8.37 -37.81 -13.91
N PRO A 342 9.33 -38.60 -14.39
CA PRO A 342 9.08 -39.52 -15.50
C PRO A 342 7.99 -40.51 -15.08
N SER A 343 6.94 -40.61 -15.91
CA SER A 343 5.88 -41.59 -15.77
C SER A 343 6.51 -42.97 -15.78
N GLY A 344 6.48 -43.65 -14.63
CA GLY A 344 6.97 -45.02 -14.53
C GLY A 344 6.23 -45.92 -15.51
N GLU A 345 6.97 -46.51 -16.45
CA GLU A 345 6.50 -47.61 -17.23
C GLU A 345 6.19 -48.78 -16.29
N ALA A 346 4.97 -49.25 -16.36
CA ALA A 346 4.55 -50.47 -15.72
C ALA A 346 5.33 -51.64 -16.34
N ALA A 347 6.22 -52.25 -15.54
CA ALA A 347 6.79 -53.55 -15.87
C ALA A 347 5.75 -54.65 -15.63
N ARG A 348 5.54 -55.45 -16.62
CA ARG A 348 4.74 -56.69 -16.63
C ARG A 348 5.33 -57.77 -15.73
#